data_1cdfaa6a47e290e63c80f2ce2d24d153
#
_entry.id   1cdfaa6a47e290e63c80f2ce2d24d153
#
_cell.length_a   1.000
_cell.length_b   1.000
_cell.length_c   1.000
_cell.angle_alpha   90.00
_cell.angle_beta   90.00
_cell.angle_gamma   90.00
#
_symmetry.space_group_name_H-M   'P 1'
#
loop_
_entity.id
_entity.type
_entity.pdbx_description
1 polymer ?
#
loop_
_entity_poly.entity_id
_entity_poly.type
_entity_poly.pdbx_seq_one_letter_code
_entity_poly.pdbx_strand_id
1 'polypeptide(L)'
;KKWAQVFEPSGEPSYAEADLIKDRGILGRALFLDHGIPRPDRDAGGHAALVEMELVQALGWKVTFFPANLAWLGRYSEALQRRGIEVIHAPFVLSLEQMLRERGSEFELIYITRYTMAEQALPLISRHAPQARLLFCNADLHHLRQLRAARNQGLEGEAAERALEQVRQVQ
;
A
#
# COMPACT_ATOMS: atom_id res chain seq x y z
N LYS A 1 2.77 -8.35 -40.02
CA LYS A 1 3.22 -6.94 -40.27
C LYS A 1 2.76 -5.96 -39.20
N LYS A 2 1.56 -6.12 -38.58
CA LYS A 2 1.00 -5.17 -37.59
C LYS A 2 1.82 -5.05 -36.29
N TRP A 3 2.57 -6.08 -35.93
CA TRP A 3 3.33 -6.15 -34.68
C TRP A 3 4.86 -6.00 -34.87
N ALA A 4 5.35 -5.93 -36.14
CA ALA A 4 6.78 -5.84 -36.41
C ALA A 4 7.42 -4.58 -35.85
N GLN A 5 6.72 -3.45 -35.86
CA GLN A 5 7.21 -2.18 -35.29
C GLN A 5 7.23 -2.15 -33.76
N VAL A 6 6.43 -3.01 -33.11
CA VAL A 6 6.37 -3.12 -31.64
C VAL A 6 7.53 -3.98 -31.12
N PHE A 7 8.03 -4.90 -31.95
CA PHE A 7 9.08 -5.86 -31.63
C PHE A 7 10.37 -5.64 -32.42
N GLU A 8 10.62 -4.42 -32.91
CA GLU A 8 11.95 -4.13 -33.46
C GLU A 8 12.99 -4.33 -32.35
N PRO A 9 13.94 -5.26 -32.52
CA PRO A 9 14.97 -5.51 -31.53
C PRO A 9 15.93 -4.33 -31.51
N SER A 10 15.79 -3.49 -30.53
CA SER A 10 16.81 -2.47 -30.20
C SER A 10 17.91 -3.13 -29.37
N GLY A 11 18.80 -3.90 -30.03
CA GLY A 11 19.94 -4.54 -29.36
C GLY A 11 19.55 -5.72 -28.45
N GLU A 12 20.54 -6.47 -27.95
CA GLU A 12 20.29 -7.43 -26.87
C GLU A 12 19.99 -6.64 -25.57
N PRO A 13 18.75 -6.76 -25.03
CA PRO A 13 18.39 -6.01 -23.84
C PRO A 13 19.23 -6.50 -22.65
N SER A 14 19.90 -5.59 -21.96
CA SER A 14 20.48 -5.88 -20.67
C SER A 14 19.38 -6.17 -19.65
N TYR A 15 19.69 -6.89 -18.57
CA TYR A 15 18.71 -7.16 -17.50
C TYR A 15 18.12 -5.84 -16.92
N ALA A 16 18.88 -4.75 -16.89
CA ALA A 16 18.43 -3.43 -16.47
C ALA A 16 17.40 -2.84 -17.44
N GLU A 17 17.52 -3.10 -18.75
CA GLU A 17 16.55 -2.67 -19.75
C GLU A 17 15.26 -3.48 -19.72
N ALA A 18 15.31 -4.76 -19.29
CA ALA A 18 14.12 -5.59 -19.13
C ALA A 18 13.16 -4.99 -18.09
N ASP A 19 13.66 -4.40 -17.01
CA ASP A 19 12.86 -3.73 -16.00
C ASP A 19 12.20 -2.43 -16.54
N LEU A 20 12.89 -1.70 -17.40
CA LEU A 20 12.33 -0.52 -18.08
C LEU A 20 11.27 -0.91 -19.12
N ILE A 21 11.47 -2.03 -19.81
CA ILE A 21 10.55 -2.50 -20.87
C ILE A 21 9.23 -3.00 -20.28
N LYS A 22 9.26 -3.69 -19.14
CA LYS A 22 8.03 -4.19 -18.48
C LYS A 22 7.09 -3.08 -18.03
N ASP A 23 7.61 -1.87 -17.81
CA ASP A 23 6.87 -0.70 -17.34
C ASP A 23 6.61 0.32 -18.45
N ARG A 24 6.80 -0.09 -19.72
CA ARG A 24 6.53 0.77 -20.87
C ARG A 24 5.04 1.16 -20.91
N GLY A 25 4.78 2.47 -20.86
CA GLY A 25 3.41 3.02 -20.92
C GLY A 25 2.72 3.22 -19.59
N ILE A 26 3.40 2.98 -18.44
CA ILE A 26 2.92 3.42 -17.13
C ILE A 26 3.48 4.80 -16.76
N LEU A 27 2.74 5.54 -15.95
CA LEU A 27 3.18 6.86 -15.44
C LEU A 27 4.14 6.72 -14.24
N GLY A 28 4.04 5.64 -13.51
CA GLY A 28 4.85 5.36 -12.34
C GLY A 28 4.34 4.14 -11.57
N ARG A 29 5.00 3.85 -10.44
CA ARG A 29 4.64 2.73 -9.56
C ARG A 29 4.11 3.25 -8.24
N ALA A 30 2.96 2.71 -7.83
CA ALA A 30 2.32 3.00 -6.57
C ALA A 30 2.35 1.78 -5.65
N LEU A 31 2.79 1.97 -4.42
CA LEU A 31 2.75 0.98 -3.35
C LEU A 31 1.57 1.28 -2.41
N PHE A 32 0.68 0.33 -2.25
CA PHE A 32 -0.41 0.40 -1.29
C PHE A 32 -0.08 -0.43 -0.05
N LEU A 33 -0.14 0.20 1.12
CA LEU A 33 0.12 -0.41 2.41
C LEU A 33 -1.17 -0.49 3.24
N ASP A 34 -1.57 -1.71 3.61
CA ASP A 34 -2.70 -1.93 4.53
C ASP A 34 -2.42 -3.15 5.43
N HIS A 35 -3.24 -3.36 6.45
CA HIS A 35 -3.10 -4.46 7.42
C HIS A 35 -3.19 -5.85 6.81
N GLY A 36 -4.00 -6.03 5.79
CA GLY A 36 -4.21 -7.33 5.16
C GLY A 36 -4.89 -7.24 3.80
N ILE A 37 -5.05 -8.38 3.15
CA ILE A 37 -5.69 -8.46 1.84
C ILE A 37 -7.15 -7.97 1.92
N PRO A 38 -7.58 -7.02 1.06
CA PRO A 38 -8.93 -6.51 1.04
C PRO A 38 -9.95 -7.59 0.69
N ARG A 39 -11.10 -7.55 1.35
CA ARG A 39 -12.21 -8.48 1.16
C ARG A 39 -13.47 -7.71 0.78
N PRO A 40 -13.60 -7.25 -0.48
CA PRO A 40 -14.64 -6.31 -0.91
C PRO A 40 -16.07 -6.84 -0.76
N ASP A 41 -16.24 -8.16 -0.65
CA ASP A 41 -17.51 -8.82 -0.38
C ASP A 41 -17.83 -8.98 1.12
N ARG A 42 -16.93 -8.57 2.00
CA ARG A 42 -17.05 -8.74 3.45
C ARG A 42 -17.17 -7.43 4.23
N ASP A 43 -16.47 -6.41 3.79
CA ASP A 43 -16.41 -5.14 4.50
C ASP A 43 -16.22 -3.95 3.54
N ALA A 44 -16.72 -2.78 3.98
CA ALA A 44 -16.67 -1.55 3.19
C ALA A 44 -15.24 -1.05 2.97
N GLY A 45 -14.33 -1.27 3.93
CA GLY A 45 -12.93 -0.88 3.81
C GLY A 45 -12.22 -1.68 2.72
N GLY A 46 -12.47 -2.99 2.63
CA GLY A 46 -11.93 -3.83 1.57
C GLY A 46 -12.47 -3.45 0.20
N HIS A 47 -13.74 -3.02 0.11
CA HIS A 47 -14.31 -2.50 -1.13
C HIS A 47 -13.65 -1.17 -1.53
N ALA A 48 -13.53 -0.22 -0.60
CA ALA A 48 -12.89 1.06 -0.83
C ALA A 48 -11.44 0.90 -1.29
N ALA A 49 -10.64 0.08 -0.60
CA ALA A 49 -9.26 -0.17 -0.96
C ALA A 49 -9.11 -0.73 -2.39
N LEU A 50 -10.02 -1.64 -2.81
CA LEU A 50 -10.00 -2.15 -4.17
C LEU A 50 -10.30 -1.04 -5.19
N VAL A 51 -11.34 -0.24 -4.95
CA VAL A 51 -11.71 0.88 -5.84
C VAL A 51 -10.59 1.90 -5.94
N GLU A 52 -9.93 2.25 -4.83
CA GLU A 52 -8.79 3.17 -4.81
C GLU A 52 -7.62 2.66 -5.64
N MET A 53 -7.28 1.37 -5.54
CA MET A 53 -6.25 0.74 -6.38
C MET A 53 -6.63 0.78 -7.87
N GLU A 54 -7.87 0.45 -8.21
CA GLU A 54 -8.37 0.48 -9.59
C GLU A 54 -8.37 1.91 -10.15
N LEU A 55 -8.69 2.93 -9.35
CA LEU A 55 -8.59 4.33 -9.74
C LEU A 55 -7.15 4.74 -10.06
N VAL A 56 -6.19 4.33 -9.23
CA VAL A 56 -4.77 4.63 -9.46
C VAL A 56 -4.26 3.92 -10.73
N GLN A 57 -4.71 2.68 -10.98
CA GLN A 57 -4.41 1.98 -12.24
C GLN A 57 -5.03 2.71 -13.45
N ALA A 58 -6.27 3.18 -13.34
CA ALA A 58 -6.94 3.94 -14.40
C ALA A 58 -6.22 5.25 -14.75
N LEU A 59 -5.50 5.83 -13.79
CA LEU A 59 -4.62 6.97 -13.99
C LEU A 59 -3.27 6.59 -14.66
N GLY A 60 -3.05 5.33 -15.01
CA GLY A 60 -1.85 4.87 -15.69
C GLY A 60 -0.72 4.40 -14.77
N TRP A 61 -0.99 4.15 -13.50
CA TRP A 61 0.00 3.66 -12.55
C TRP A 61 -0.01 2.14 -12.44
N LYS A 62 1.15 1.55 -12.19
CA LYS A 62 1.25 0.15 -11.79
C LYS A 62 1.14 0.05 -10.27
N VAL A 63 0.23 -0.79 -9.80
CA VAL A 63 -0.06 -0.93 -8.38
C VAL A 63 0.56 -2.19 -7.82
N THR A 64 1.30 -2.04 -6.72
CA THR A 64 1.78 -3.10 -5.84
C THR A 64 1.08 -2.99 -4.49
N PHE A 65 0.51 -4.07 -3.99
CA PHE A 65 -0.16 -4.14 -2.70
C PHE A 65 0.68 -4.92 -1.69
N PHE A 66 0.92 -4.31 -0.53
CA PHE A 66 1.64 -4.90 0.58
C PHE A 66 0.73 -5.04 1.80
N PRO A 67 0.27 -6.26 2.14
CA PRO A 67 -0.42 -6.52 3.38
C PRO A 67 0.58 -6.64 4.54
N ALA A 68 0.39 -5.90 5.64
CA ALA A 68 1.29 -5.93 6.79
C ALA A 68 1.50 -7.32 7.40
N ASN A 69 0.48 -8.16 7.32
CA ASN A 69 0.53 -9.55 7.79
C ASN A 69 1.20 -10.52 6.80
N LEU A 70 1.60 -10.05 5.61
CA LEU A 70 2.21 -10.83 4.54
C LEU A 70 1.45 -12.12 4.16
N ALA A 71 0.18 -12.19 4.47
CA ALA A 71 -0.63 -13.37 4.23
C ALA A 71 -1.09 -13.45 2.77
N TRP A 72 -1.05 -14.66 2.23
CA TRP A 72 -1.77 -15.02 1.01
C TRP A 72 -3.19 -15.46 1.39
N LEU A 73 -4.20 -14.79 0.88
CA LEU A 73 -5.59 -15.03 1.23
C LEU A 73 -6.38 -15.63 0.04
N GLY A 74 -5.84 -16.68 -0.60
CA GLY A 74 -6.48 -17.45 -1.66
C GLY A 74 -7.17 -16.58 -2.70
N ARG A 75 -8.47 -16.79 -2.90
CA ARG A 75 -9.28 -16.11 -3.93
C ARG A 75 -9.19 -14.58 -3.93
N TYR A 76 -8.95 -13.95 -2.77
CA TYR A 76 -8.85 -12.49 -2.69
C TYR A 76 -7.51 -11.98 -3.23
N SER A 77 -6.41 -12.66 -2.88
CA SER A 77 -5.09 -12.35 -3.46
C SER A 77 -5.07 -12.59 -4.96
N GLU A 78 -5.63 -13.71 -5.42
CA GLU A 78 -5.77 -14.02 -6.84
C GLU A 78 -6.64 -12.98 -7.57
N ALA A 79 -7.71 -12.48 -6.93
CA ALA A 79 -8.57 -11.48 -7.51
C ALA A 79 -7.86 -10.15 -7.74
N LEU A 80 -6.93 -9.74 -6.85
CA LEU A 80 -6.05 -8.60 -7.06
C LEU A 80 -5.10 -8.84 -8.23
N GLN A 81 -4.43 -10.00 -8.27
CA GLN A 81 -3.51 -10.34 -9.35
C GLN A 81 -4.18 -10.38 -10.73
N ARG A 82 -5.40 -10.92 -10.82
CA ARG A 82 -6.19 -10.90 -12.07
C ARG A 82 -6.52 -9.50 -12.56
N ARG A 83 -6.50 -8.50 -11.66
CA ARG A 83 -6.64 -7.07 -11.99
C ARG A 83 -5.31 -6.40 -12.33
N GLY A 84 -4.22 -7.14 -12.38
CA GLY A 84 -2.88 -6.60 -12.64
C GLY A 84 -2.25 -5.92 -11.42
N ILE A 85 -2.77 -6.14 -10.21
CA ILE A 85 -2.18 -5.65 -8.98
C ILE A 85 -1.19 -6.69 -8.47
N GLU A 86 0.08 -6.30 -8.31
CA GLU A 86 1.09 -7.16 -7.69
C GLU A 86 0.79 -7.30 -6.20
N VAL A 87 0.76 -8.52 -5.67
CA VAL A 87 0.50 -8.79 -4.26
C VAL A 87 1.77 -9.34 -3.61
N ILE A 88 2.30 -8.61 -2.64
CA ILE A 88 3.46 -9.04 -1.86
C ILE A 88 3.01 -9.99 -0.74
N HIS A 89 3.71 -11.11 -0.57
CA HIS A 89 3.39 -12.08 0.48
C HIS A 89 4.58 -12.96 0.87
N ALA A 90 4.51 -13.59 2.03
CA ALA A 90 5.45 -14.63 2.43
C ALA A 90 5.28 -15.89 1.57
N PRO A 91 6.34 -16.66 1.31
CA PRO A 91 7.70 -16.51 1.85
C PRO A 91 8.63 -15.62 1.02
N PHE A 92 8.15 -14.99 -0.06
CA PHE A 92 8.98 -14.22 -0.98
C PHE A 92 9.49 -12.91 -0.38
N VAL A 93 8.71 -12.29 0.49
CA VAL A 93 9.09 -11.12 1.29
C VAL A 93 8.71 -11.41 2.73
N LEU A 94 9.60 -11.05 3.68
CA LEU A 94 9.42 -11.35 5.09
C LEU A 94 9.18 -10.13 5.97
N SER A 95 9.37 -8.92 5.43
CA SER A 95 9.10 -7.67 6.14
C SER A 95 8.94 -6.49 5.19
N LEU A 96 8.27 -5.43 5.67
CA LEU A 96 8.19 -4.15 4.95
C LEU A 96 9.59 -3.53 4.77
N GLU A 97 10.45 -3.62 5.77
CA GLU A 97 11.82 -3.11 5.68
C GLU A 97 12.62 -3.81 4.58
N GLN A 98 12.53 -5.14 4.50
CA GLN A 98 13.17 -5.89 3.41
C GLN A 98 12.66 -5.40 2.05
N MET A 99 11.36 -5.33 1.88
CA MET A 99 10.74 -4.92 0.62
C MET A 99 11.15 -3.50 0.21
N LEU A 100 11.10 -2.54 1.15
CA LEU A 100 11.48 -1.15 0.87
C LEU A 100 12.97 -1.01 0.61
N ARG A 101 13.83 -1.76 1.31
CA ARG A 101 15.28 -1.76 1.06
C ARG A 101 15.62 -2.27 -0.34
N GLU A 102 14.92 -3.31 -0.80
CA GLU A 102 15.17 -3.95 -2.09
C GLU A 102 14.51 -3.21 -3.25
N ARG A 103 13.31 -2.66 -3.03
CA ARG A 103 12.45 -2.13 -4.09
C ARG A 103 11.90 -0.72 -3.83
N GLY A 104 12.26 -0.08 -2.74
CA GLY A 104 11.73 1.23 -2.35
C GLY A 104 11.95 2.32 -3.41
N SER A 105 13.07 2.25 -4.14
CA SER A 105 13.37 3.18 -5.24
C SER A 105 12.46 3.04 -6.47
N GLU A 106 11.70 1.94 -6.59
CA GLU A 106 10.78 1.73 -7.70
C GLU A 106 9.47 2.54 -7.55
N PHE A 107 9.15 3.02 -6.35
CA PHE A 107 7.87 3.66 -6.05
C PHE A 107 7.98 5.18 -6.02
N GLU A 108 7.16 5.85 -6.82
CA GLU A 108 6.96 7.30 -6.82
C GLU A 108 5.78 7.72 -5.95
N LEU A 109 4.87 6.79 -5.65
CA LEU A 109 3.71 7.00 -4.78
C LEU A 109 3.61 5.86 -3.76
N ILE A 110 3.46 6.22 -2.49
CA ILE A 110 3.13 5.26 -1.43
C ILE A 110 1.82 5.71 -0.79
N TYR A 111 0.81 4.85 -0.90
CA TYR A 111 -0.52 5.05 -0.34
C TYR A 111 -0.64 4.24 0.95
N ILE A 112 -0.87 4.91 2.06
CA ILE A 112 -0.95 4.27 3.37
C ILE A 112 -2.39 4.40 3.90
N THR A 113 -3.00 3.26 4.22
CA THR A 113 -4.26 3.22 4.94
C THR A 113 -3.99 2.95 6.41
N ARG A 114 -4.75 3.62 7.28
CA ARG A 114 -4.71 3.48 8.74
C ARG A 114 -3.46 4.06 9.41
N TYR A 115 -3.68 4.76 10.52
CA TYR A 115 -2.62 5.42 11.27
C TYR A 115 -1.57 4.43 11.82
N THR A 116 -1.99 3.24 12.29
CA THR A 116 -1.08 2.21 12.81
C THR A 116 -0.12 1.70 11.74
N MET A 117 -0.56 1.66 10.49
CA MET A 117 0.32 1.33 9.36
C MET A 117 1.28 2.47 9.06
N ALA A 118 0.81 3.72 9.13
CA ALA A 118 1.64 4.90 8.93
C ALA A 118 2.76 5.00 9.98
N GLU A 119 2.43 4.79 11.25
CA GLU A 119 3.39 4.81 12.36
C GLU A 119 4.56 3.84 12.13
N GLN A 120 4.27 2.63 11.66
CA GLN A 120 5.28 1.61 11.38
C GLN A 120 6.04 1.88 10.07
N ALA A 121 5.37 2.40 9.05
CA ALA A 121 5.93 2.53 7.72
C ALA A 121 6.76 3.81 7.53
N LEU A 122 6.37 4.95 8.13
CA LEU A 122 7.01 6.25 7.88
C LEU A 122 8.53 6.26 8.13
N PRO A 123 9.06 5.70 9.23
CA PRO A 123 10.52 5.66 9.44
C PRO A 123 11.24 4.85 8.36
N LEU A 124 10.63 3.75 7.90
CA LEU A 124 11.20 2.88 6.87
C LEU A 124 11.14 3.55 5.49
N ILE A 125 10.03 4.21 5.17
CA ILE A 125 9.86 4.95 3.91
C ILE A 125 10.87 6.09 3.84
N SER A 126 11.02 6.88 4.89
CA SER A 126 12.00 7.97 4.95
C SER A 126 13.42 7.49 4.70
N ARG A 127 13.75 6.28 5.12
CA ARG A 127 15.07 5.67 4.94
C ARG A 127 15.29 5.07 3.57
N HIS A 128 14.29 4.35 3.02
CA HIS A 128 14.46 3.46 1.88
C HIS A 128 13.72 3.91 0.61
N ALA A 129 12.79 4.86 0.73
CA ALA A 129 12.02 5.41 -0.39
C ALA A 129 11.79 6.93 -0.24
N PRO A 130 12.83 7.74 0.05
CA PRO A 130 12.68 9.16 0.35
C PRO A 130 12.15 9.98 -0.82
N GLN A 131 12.24 9.48 -2.04
CA GLN A 131 11.72 10.10 -3.26
C GLN A 131 10.21 9.95 -3.42
N ALA A 132 9.59 8.97 -2.73
CA ALA A 132 8.20 8.65 -2.90
C ALA A 132 7.28 9.74 -2.32
N ARG A 133 6.25 10.09 -3.06
CA ARG A 133 5.16 10.93 -2.54
C ARG A 133 4.27 10.08 -1.64
N LEU A 134 3.91 10.62 -0.48
CA LEU A 134 3.06 9.93 0.47
C LEU A 134 1.62 10.43 0.36
N LEU A 135 0.70 9.49 0.32
CA LEU A 135 -0.73 9.75 0.43
C LEU A 135 -1.27 8.91 1.59
N PHE A 136 -1.85 9.58 2.57
CA PHE A 136 -2.42 8.94 3.74
C PHE A 136 -3.94 9.01 3.71
N CYS A 137 -4.59 7.86 3.78
CA CYS A 137 -6.04 7.74 3.91
C CYS A 137 -6.40 7.33 5.34
N ASN A 138 -6.99 8.26 6.08
CA ASN A 138 -7.53 7.98 7.39
C ASN A 138 -9.03 7.61 7.27
N ALA A 139 -9.30 6.41 6.76
CA ALA A 139 -10.65 5.92 6.53
C ALA A 139 -11.47 5.74 7.82
N ASP A 140 -10.82 5.70 8.99
CA ASP A 140 -11.47 5.55 10.28
C ASP A 140 -10.87 6.52 11.30
N LEU A 141 -11.71 7.37 11.87
CA LEU A 141 -11.33 8.29 12.95
C LEU A 141 -11.17 7.50 14.26
N HIS A 142 -10.13 6.68 14.35
CA HIS A 142 -9.84 5.81 15.48
C HIS A 142 -9.84 6.57 16.82
N HIS A 143 -9.34 7.80 16.85
CA HIS A 143 -9.35 8.66 18.04
C HIS A 143 -10.76 8.90 18.55
N LEU A 144 -11.72 9.21 17.66
CA LEU A 144 -13.12 9.42 18.05
C LEU A 144 -13.77 8.13 18.55
N ARG A 145 -13.44 6.99 17.94
CA ARG A 145 -13.95 5.69 18.37
C ARG A 145 -13.41 5.33 19.75
N GLN A 146 -12.11 5.52 20.00
CA GLN A 146 -11.48 5.29 21.29
C GLN A 146 -12.03 6.22 22.37
N LEU A 147 -12.23 7.50 22.06
CA LEU A 147 -12.88 8.45 22.96
C LEU A 147 -14.30 8.03 23.33
N ARG A 148 -15.08 7.61 22.34
CA ARG A 148 -16.45 7.12 22.59
C ARG A 148 -16.44 5.82 23.41
N ALA A 149 -15.52 4.91 23.14
CA ALA A 149 -15.35 3.68 23.91
C ALA A 149 -14.94 3.98 25.35
N ALA A 150 -13.99 4.89 25.58
CA ALA A 150 -13.58 5.30 26.93
C ALA A 150 -14.73 5.95 27.71
N ARG A 151 -15.51 6.84 27.08
CA ARG A 151 -16.70 7.45 27.69
C ARG A 151 -17.77 6.41 28.03
N ASN A 152 -18.01 5.46 27.15
CA ASN A 152 -18.99 4.37 27.39
C ASN A 152 -18.56 3.42 28.49
N GLN A 153 -17.26 3.32 28.78
CA GLN A 153 -16.71 2.54 29.90
C GLN A 153 -16.64 3.33 31.21
N GLY A 154 -17.17 4.55 31.26
CA GLY A 154 -17.18 5.40 32.44
C GLY A 154 -15.80 5.94 32.83
N LEU A 155 -14.83 5.90 31.91
CA LEU A 155 -13.53 6.52 32.09
C LEU A 155 -13.68 8.02 31.83
N GLU A 156 -14.03 8.78 32.87
CA GLU A 156 -14.06 10.26 32.84
C GLU A 156 -12.73 10.80 33.43
N GLY A 157 -12.25 11.92 32.89
CA GLY A 157 -11.10 12.62 33.43
C GLY A 157 -9.74 12.21 32.82
N GLU A 158 -8.71 12.11 33.65
CA GLU A 158 -7.30 11.91 33.23
C GLU A 158 -7.03 10.71 32.32
N ALA A 159 -7.81 9.63 32.40
CA ALA A 159 -7.63 8.45 31.56
C ALA A 159 -8.10 8.72 30.11
N ALA A 160 -9.15 9.49 29.94
CA ALA A 160 -9.61 9.93 28.61
C ALA A 160 -8.64 10.96 27.99
N GLU A 161 -8.07 11.84 28.83
CA GLU A 161 -7.06 12.82 28.40
C GLU A 161 -5.75 12.14 28.01
N ARG A 162 -5.28 11.13 28.74
CA ARG A 162 -4.07 10.35 28.37
C ARG A 162 -4.26 9.60 27.04
N ALA A 163 -5.44 9.03 26.81
CA ALA A 163 -5.75 8.39 25.52
C ALA A 163 -5.78 9.42 24.37
N LEU A 164 -6.24 10.65 24.62
CA LEU A 164 -6.21 11.76 23.67
C LEU A 164 -4.79 12.27 23.40
N GLU A 165 -3.96 12.36 24.42
CA GLU A 165 -2.57 12.81 24.31
C GLU A 165 -1.75 11.83 23.47
N GLN A 166 -1.91 10.51 23.68
CA GLN A 166 -1.27 9.47 22.86
C GLN A 166 -1.68 9.56 21.39
N VAL A 167 -2.92 9.90 21.11
CA VAL A 167 -3.41 10.05 19.73
C VAL A 167 -2.94 11.36 19.09
N ARG A 168 -2.76 12.43 19.86
CA ARG A 168 -2.23 13.72 19.37
C ARG A 168 -0.73 13.66 19.04
N GLN A 169 0.04 12.80 19.71
CA GLN A 169 1.47 12.66 19.44
C GLN A 169 1.77 11.87 18.14
N VAL A 170 0.75 11.26 17.54
CA VAL A 170 0.87 10.46 16.28
C VAL A 170 0.32 11.24 15.06
N GLN A 171 -0.20 12.44 15.25
CA GLN A 171 -0.57 13.36 14.16
C GLN A 171 0.54 14.37 13.84
#